data_cc801360c2b554dd3b599f2e293f779b
#
_entry.id   cc801360c2b554dd3b599f2e293f779b
#
_cell.length_a   1.000
_cell.length_b   1.000
_cell.length_c   1.000
_cell.angle_alpha   90.00
_cell.angle_beta   90.00
_cell.angle_gamma   90.00
#
_symmetry.space_group_name_H-M   'P 1'
#
loop_
_entity.id
_entity.type
_entity.pdbx_description
1 polymer ?
#
loop_
_entity_poly.entity_id
_entity_poly.type
_entity_poly.pdbx_seq_one_letter_code
_entity_poly.pdbx_strand_id
1 'polypeptide(L)'
;MNRVLISIFFFFFLSFGFAQKGKLISKKVIDMTDTPVWNRVSENNILKPDYIHLEKLDFFSITYQSDSLVIKGILVEPKKEGVYPVVIFNRGGNRDFAPLNLSTIINYTSKLAEQGYVIIGSNYRENDEFGGKELNDVLNLTETVKEIEKGDPNCIGMFGWSRGGIMTYLSLKNSDKIKTAIVGNGVTDLFQLIEDRPKMETAVMAECIPDYWRNKEMELKKRSVIYWPEKLSKQSSLLIISGKNDKRANQNTTTKLVEKLSELKYDYEYQEFITDHFFSNKRNELDQLVLSWFNKRLKYAD
;
A
#
# COMPACT_ATOMS: atom_id res chain seq x y z
N MET A 1 -65.91 -38.06 8.44
CA MET A 1 -64.99 -37.20 9.23
C MET A 1 -63.65 -37.18 8.50
N ASN A 2 -63.42 -36.19 7.61
CA ASN A 2 -62.17 -36.06 6.87
C ASN A 2 -61.19 -35.21 7.69
N ARG A 3 -60.08 -35.78 8.11
CA ARG A 3 -58.97 -35.05 8.73
C ARG A 3 -58.04 -34.49 7.66
N VAL A 4 -58.00 -33.15 7.52
CA VAL A 4 -57.05 -32.44 6.69
C VAL A 4 -55.74 -32.29 7.49
N LEU A 5 -54.68 -32.94 7.01
CA LEU A 5 -53.32 -32.74 7.51
C LEU A 5 -52.75 -31.48 6.82
N ILE A 6 -52.55 -30.41 7.58
CA ILE A 6 -51.82 -29.21 7.13
C ILE A 6 -50.33 -29.45 7.41
N SER A 7 -49.53 -29.72 6.38
CA SER A 7 -48.08 -29.76 6.43
C SER A 7 -47.53 -28.33 6.38
N ILE A 8 -46.98 -27.83 7.49
CA ILE A 8 -46.29 -26.55 7.55
C ILE A 8 -44.86 -26.79 7.09
N PHE A 9 -44.53 -26.31 5.89
CA PHE A 9 -43.17 -26.27 5.38
C PHE A 9 -42.46 -25.05 6.01
N PHE A 10 -41.50 -25.28 6.92
CA PHE A 10 -40.60 -24.27 7.41
C PHE A 10 -39.49 -24.06 6.37
N PHE A 11 -39.57 -22.96 5.59
CA PHE A 11 -38.46 -22.51 4.76
C PHE A 11 -37.38 -21.86 5.66
N PHE A 12 -36.31 -22.60 5.93
CA PHE A 12 -35.10 -22.03 6.49
C PHE A 12 -34.40 -21.20 5.42
N PHE A 13 -34.59 -19.88 5.44
CA PHE A 13 -33.72 -18.96 4.69
C PHE A 13 -32.34 -18.98 5.33
N LEU A 14 -31.42 -19.80 4.80
CA LEU A 14 -29.99 -19.65 5.03
C LEU A 14 -29.58 -18.35 4.32
N SER A 15 -29.58 -17.23 5.04
CA SER A 15 -28.90 -16.01 4.60
C SER A 15 -27.41 -16.30 4.61
N PHE A 16 -26.85 -16.68 3.45
CA PHE A 16 -25.42 -16.59 3.22
C PHE A 16 -25.05 -15.10 3.31
N GLY A 17 -24.65 -14.65 4.48
CA GLY A 17 -24.03 -13.36 4.63
C GLY A 17 -22.73 -13.36 3.81
N PHE A 18 -22.76 -12.83 2.60
CA PHE A 18 -21.54 -12.53 1.87
C PHE A 18 -20.73 -11.58 2.76
N ALA A 19 -19.56 -12.03 3.21
CA ALA A 19 -18.65 -11.17 3.97
C ALA A 19 -18.41 -9.89 3.15
N GLN A 20 -18.82 -8.75 3.71
CA GLN A 20 -18.72 -7.46 3.00
C GLN A 20 -17.25 -7.13 2.81
N LYS A 21 -16.82 -7.03 1.54
CA LYS A 21 -15.44 -6.69 1.19
C LYS A 21 -15.03 -5.36 1.83
N GLY A 22 -13.88 -5.35 2.49
CA GLY A 22 -13.32 -4.17 3.12
C GLY A 22 -13.98 -3.77 4.45
N LYS A 23 -14.95 -4.53 4.98
CA LYS A 23 -15.59 -4.21 6.27
C LYS A 23 -14.55 -4.05 7.37
N LEU A 24 -14.56 -2.92 8.07
CA LEU A 24 -13.74 -2.68 9.25
C LEU A 24 -14.27 -3.56 10.41
N ILE A 25 -13.42 -4.45 10.94
CA ILE A 25 -13.79 -5.36 12.03
C ILE A 25 -13.39 -4.77 13.37
N SER A 26 -12.20 -4.16 13.44
CA SER A 26 -11.75 -3.49 14.66
C SER A 26 -10.85 -2.30 14.35
N LYS A 27 -10.93 -1.29 15.21
CA LYS A 27 -10.03 -0.12 15.27
C LYS A 27 -9.65 0.07 16.74
N LYS A 28 -8.35 -0.10 17.08
CA LYS A 28 -7.85 -0.02 18.46
C LYS A 28 -6.71 0.98 18.50
N VAL A 29 -6.76 1.91 19.43
CA VAL A 29 -5.68 2.88 19.67
C VAL A 29 -4.37 2.16 19.97
N ILE A 30 -3.29 2.63 19.38
CA ILE A 30 -1.93 2.23 19.74
C ILE A 30 -1.34 3.35 20.60
N ASP A 31 -1.06 3.06 21.85
CA ASP A 31 -0.22 3.93 22.67
C ASP A 31 1.23 3.73 22.23
N MET A 32 1.81 4.78 21.66
CA MET A 32 3.20 4.70 21.18
C MET A 32 4.19 4.47 22.31
N THR A 33 3.88 4.94 23.52
CA THR A 33 4.77 4.80 24.69
C THR A 33 4.99 3.34 25.08
N ASP A 34 4.02 2.46 24.75
CA ASP A 34 4.08 1.03 25.00
C ASP A 34 4.79 0.25 23.86
N THR A 35 5.32 0.94 22.86
CA THR A 35 5.91 0.29 21.68
C THR A 35 7.42 0.44 21.62
N PRO A 36 8.14 -0.51 20.99
CA PRO A 36 9.60 -0.39 20.80
C PRO A 36 10.00 0.86 20.00
N VAL A 37 9.09 1.44 19.18
CA VAL A 37 9.37 2.64 18.42
C VAL A 37 9.58 3.87 19.31
N TRP A 38 8.96 3.89 20.50
CA TRP A 38 9.07 4.99 21.44
C TRP A 38 10.53 5.29 21.79
N ASN A 39 11.33 4.27 22.10
CA ASN A 39 12.75 4.42 22.41
C ASN A 39 13.56 5.08 21.27
N ARG A 40 13.10 4.96 20.03
CA ARG A 40 13.76 5.58 18.88
C ARG A 40 13.36 7.04 18.70
N VAL A 41 12.08 7.35 18.91
CA VAL A 41 11.51 8.68 18.61
C VAL A 41 11.52 9.62 19.82
N SER A 42 11.78 9.09 21.03
CA SER A 42 11.84 9.86 22.27
C SER A 42 13.18 9.75 22.99
N GLU A 43 13.40 10.67 23.91
CA GLU A 43 14.48 10.68 24.88
C GLU A 43 13.93 11.23 26.20
N ASN A 44 14.22 10.56 27.34
CA ASN A 44 13.66 10.90 28.64
C ASN A 44 12.12 11.04 28.65
N ASN A 45 11.43 10.17 27.92
CA ASN A 45 9.98 10.19 27.71
C ASN A 45 9.42 11.45 27.01
N ILE A 46 10.27 12.21 26.32
CA ILE A 46 9.87 13.38 25.52
C ILE A 46 10.22 13.11 24.08
N LEU A 47 9.33 13.44 23.14
CA LEU A 47 9.62 13.30 21.72
C LEU A 47 10.82 14.14 21.30
N LYS A 48 11.72 13.56 20.53
CA LYS A 48 12.84 14.28 19.92
C LYS A 48 12.31 15.33 18.92
N PRO A 49 13.06 16.42 18.68
CA PRO A 49 12.60 17.51 17.79
C PRO A 49 12.09 17.05 16.43
N ASP A 50 12.74 16.08 15.80
CA ASP A 50 12.36 15.54 14.49
C ASP A 50 11.03 14.80 14.50
N TYR A 51 10.51 14.44 15.68
CA TYR A 51 9.32 13.62 15.88
C TYR A 51 8.17 14.34 16.61
N ILE A 52 8.31 15.62 16.96
CA ILE A 52 7.26 16.42 17.64
C ILE A 52 5.94 16.38 16.87
N HIS A 53 5.97 16.30 15.55
CA HIS A 53 4.78 16.20 14.71
C HIS A 53 3.89 14.99 15.06
N LEU A 54 4.43 13.94 15.67
CA LEU A 54 3.67 12.76 16.10
C LEU A 54 2.63 13.05 17.18
N GLU A 55 2.81 14.14 17.97
CA GLU A 55 1.83 14.60 18.96
C GLU A 55 0.47 14.97 18.32
N LYS A 56 0.46 15.32 17.05
CA LYS A 56 -0.73 15.71 16.29
C LYS A 56 -1.47 14.52 15.66
N LEU A 57 -0.99 13.29 15.88
CA LEU A 57 -1.47 12.10 15.21
C LEU A 57 -2.01 11.06 16.20
N ASP A 58 -3.06 10.37 15.79
CA ASP A 58 -3.55 9.15 16.43
C ASP A 58 -3.17 7.94 15.59
N PHE A 59 -2.72 6.89 16.26
CA PHE A 59 -2.30 5.63 15.65
C PHE A 59 -3.23 4.51 16.08
N PHE A 60 -3.65 3.69 15.11
CA PHE A 60 -4.56 2.58 15.38
C PHE A 60 -4.05 1.30 14.72
N SER A 61 -4.18 0.20 15.44
CA SER A 61 -4.22 -1.12 14.82
C SER A 61 -5.63 -1.38 14.33
N ILE A 62 -5.73 -1.83 13.09
CA ILE A 62 -7.02 -2.19 12.49
C ILE A 62 -7.04 -3.65 12.05
N THR A 63 -8.23 -4.21 11.99
CA THR A 63 -8.49 -5.45 11.26
C THR A 63 -9.69 -5.22 10.33
N TYR A 64 -9.63 -5.79 9.14
CA TYR A 64 -10.67 -5.64 8.13
C TYR A 64 -10.85 -6.91 7.32
N GLN A 65 -12.02 -7.05 6.70
CA GLN A 65 -12.37 -8.20 5.89
C GLN A 65 -11.74 -8.10 4.49
N SER A 66 -10.99 -9.12 4.10
CA SER A 66 -10.51 -9.28 2.73
C SER A 66 -10.70 -10.72 2.28
N ASP A 67 -11.48 -10.91 1.22
CA ASP A 67 -11.99 -12.23 0.83
C ASP A 67 -12.66 -12.93 2.04
N SER A 68 -12.22 -14.14 2.39
CA SER A 68 -12.66 -14.86 3.60
C SER A 68 -11.77 -14.63 4.83
N LEU A 69 -10.77 -13.72 4.74
CA LEU A 69 -9.74 -13.52 5.74
C LEU A 69 -9.96 -12.23 6.54
N VAL A 70 -9.49 -12.22 7.78
CA VAL A 70 -9.34 -11.02 8.61
C VAL A 70 -7.90 -10.55 8.49
N ILE A 71 -7.70 -9.40 7.85
CA ILE A 71 -6.38 -8.84 7.59
C ILE A 71 -6.07 -7.75 8.60
N LYS A 72 -4.82 -7.75 9.09
CA LYS A 72 -4.29 -6.72 9.99
C LYS A 72 -3.76 -5.52 9.19
N GLY A 73 -3.90 -4.33 9.74
CA GLY A 73 -3.36 -3.11 9.16
C GLY A 73 -3.07 -2.05 10.21
N ILE A 74 -2.57 -0.92 9.75
CA ILE A 74 -2.35 0.27 10.57
C ILE A 74 -3.10 1.43 9.93
N LEU A 75 -3.74 2.23 10.78
CA LEU A 75 -4.40 3.48 10.41
C LEU A 75 -3.74 4.61 11.21
N VAL A 76 -3.49 5.75 10.55
CA VAL A 76 -3.02 6.98 11.19
C VAL A 76 -3.95 8.11 10.79
N GLU A 77 -4.42 8.85 11.78
CA GLU A 77 -5.34 9.97 11.59
C GLU A 77 -4.77 11.24 12.24
N PRO A 78 -4.97 12.43 11.63
CA PRO A 78 -4.79 13.68 12.33
C PRO A 78 -5.69 13.74 13.57
N LYS A 79 -5.17 14.21 14.72
CA LYS A 79 -6.01 14.46 15.91
C LYS A 79 -7.05 15.54 15.66
N LYS A 80 -6.69 16.55 14.85
CA LYS A 80 -7.61 17.61 14.48
C LYS A 80 -8.84 17.05 13.78
N GLU A 81 -10.01 17.56 14.14
CA GLU A 81 -11.25 17.19 13.48
C GLU A 81 -11.30 17.65 12.03
N GLY A 82 -11.92 16.84 11.18
CA GLY A 82 -12.05 17.09 9.74
C GLY A 82 -12.16 15.82 8.93
N VAL A 83 -12.45 15.96 7.64
CA VAL A 83 -12.41 14.87 6.65
C VAL A 83 -11.21 15.13 5.75
N TYR A 84 -10.39 14.11 5.56
CA TYR A 84 -9.09 14.22 4.93
C TYR A 84 -8.93 13.25 3.75
N PRO A 85 -8.18 13.63 2.71
CA PRO A 85 -7.74 12.69 1.70
C PRO A 85 -7.03 11.49 2.34
N VAL A 86 -7.20 10.31 1.74
CA VAL A 86 -6.62 9.06 2.24
C VAL A 86 -5.46 8.62 1.36
N VAL A 87 -4.36 8.21 1.97
CA VAL A 87 -3.26 7.56 1.27
C VAL A 87 -3.11 6.13 1.77
N ILE A 88 -3.31 5.17 0.85
CA ILE A 88 -3.03 3.76 1.09
C ILE A 88 -1.52 3.54 0.95
N PHE A 89 -0.87 3.14 2.03
CA PHE A 89 0.56 2.85 2.03
C PHE A 89 0.83 1.37 1.81
N ASN A 90 1.57 1.04 0.75
CA ASN A 90 2.01 -0.30 0.41
C ASN A 90 3.44 -0.55 0.88
N ARG A 91 3.59 -1.42 1.87
CA ARG A 91 4.89 -1.79 2.43
C ARG A 91 5.77 -2.57 1.45
N GLY A 92 7.06 -2.48 1.63
CA GLY A 92 8.03 -3.39 1.02
C GLY A 92 8.11 -4.75 1.74
N GLY A 93 9.18 -5.51 1.46
CA GLY A 93 9.39 -6.82 2.08
C GLY A 93 8.44 -7.91 1.58
N ASN A 94 8.44 -9.05 2.23
CA ASN A 94 7.59 -10.20 1.89
C ASN A 94 7.33 -11.04 3.15
N ARG A 95 6.15 -11.60 3.28
CA ARG A 95 5.75 -12.41 4.43
C ARG A 95 6.20 -11.75 5.75
N ASP A 96 6.99 -12.43 6.56
CA ASP A 96 7.50 -11.94 7.85
C ASP A 96 8.68 -10.96 7.73
N PHE A 97 9.26 -10.82 6.53
CA PHE A 97 10.33 -9.85 6.30
C PHE A 97 9.76 -8.45 6.10
N ALA A 98 10.17 -7.52 6.98
CA ALA A 98 9.75 -6.12 6.98
C ALA A 98 8.21 -5.93 7.01
N PRO A 99 7.51 -6.49 8.02
CA PRO A 99 6.06 -6.30 8.17
C PRO A 99 5.73 -4.82 8.34
N LEU A 100 4.49 -4.45 8.03
CA LEU A 100 3.99 -3.12 8.33
C LEU A 100 3.95 -2.92 9.84
N ASN A 101 4.70 -1.94 10.32
CA ASN A 101 4.77 -1.57 11.73
C ASN A 101 4.84 -0.05 11.89
N LEU A 102 4.75 0.45 13.13
CA LEU A 102 4.80 1.88 13.39
C LEU A 102 6.09 2.53 12.89
N SER A 103 7.24 1.84 12.98
CA SER A 103 8.50 2.37 12.46
C SER A 103 8.43 2.67 10.97
N THR A 104 7.83 1.77 10.19
CA THR A 104 7.66 1.94 8.74
C THR A 104 6.70 3.09 8.45
N ILE A 105 5.54 3.13 9.11
CA ILE A 105 4.54 4.20 8.95
C ILE A 105 5.14 5.56 9.32
N ILE A 106 5.80 5.68 10.46
CA ILE A 106 6.42 6.93 10.90
C ILE A 106 7.46 7.39 9.88
N ASN A 107 8.32 6.49 9.42
CA ASN A 107 9.37 6.87 8.48
C ASN A 107 8.82 7.37 7.14
N TYR A 108 7.80 6.75 6.58
CA TYR A 108 7.38 7.07 5.20
C TYR A 108 6.19 8.01 5.13
N THR A 109 5.36 8.10 6.17
CA THR A 109 4.05 8.73 6.02
C THR A 109 3.63 9.67 7.15
N SER A 110 4.32 9.70 8.30
CA SER A 110 3.86 10.51 9.44
C SER A 110 3.87 12.01 9.17
N LYS A 111 4.84 12.51 8.42
CA LYS A 111 4.88 13.93 8.02
C LYS A 111 3.74 14.28 7.04
N LEU A 112 3.38 13.32 6.18
CA LEU A 112 2.21 13.48 5.31
C LEU A 112 0.92 13.50 6.13
N ALA A 113 0.78 12.57 7.10
CA ALA A 113 -0.38 12.54 8.00
C ALA A 113 -0.54 13.84 8.80
N GLU A 114 0.56 14.39 9.35
CA GLU A 114 0.54 15.68 10.05
C GLU A 114 -0.01 16.81 9.19
N GLN A 115 0.22 16.77 7.89
CA GLN A 115 -0.26 17.76 6.94
C GLN A 115 -1.73 17.56 6.49
N GLY A 116 -2.46 16.70 7.19
CA GLY A 116 -3.89 16.48 6.96
C GLY A 116 -4.19 15.42 5.92
N TYR A 117 -3.58 14.26 6.09
CA TYR A 117 -3.91 13.03 5.36
C TYR A 117 -4.21 11.90 6.34
N VAL A 118 -5.19 11.10 6.04
CA VAL A 118 -5.37 9.79 6.68
C VAL A 118 -4.49 8.78 5.96
N ILE A 119 -3.71 8.02 6.73
CA ILE A 119 -2.85 6.96 6.19
C ILE A 119 -3.42 5.61 6.61
N ILE A 120 -3.59 4.72 5.67
CA ILE A 120 -4.01 3.34 5.94
C ILE A 120 -3.10 2.37 5.20
N GLY A 121 -2.70 1.29 5.85
CA GLY A 121 -1.84 0.27 5.23
C GLY A 121 -2.23 -1.13 5.65
N SER A 122 -2.06 -2.07 4.72
CA SER A 122 -2.26 -3.50 4.94
C SER A 122 -0.96 -4.19 5.32
N ASN A 123 -1.04 -5.12 6.27
CA ASN A 123 0.08 -6.02 6.54
C ASN A 123 0.13 -7.22 5.58
N TYR A 124 -0.85 -7.28 4.67
CA TYR A 124 -1.13 -8.39 3.76
C TYR A 124 -1.47 -9.69 4.52
N ARG A 125 -1.99 -10.66 3.81
CA ARG A 125 -2.23 -12.02 4.34
C ARG A 125 -0.91 -12.74 4.63
N GLU A 126 -0.93 -13.67 5.57
CA GLU A 126 0.27 -14.41 6.01
C GLU A 126 0.99 -15.13 4.85
N ASN A 127 0.23 -15.79 3.98
CA ASN A 127 0.77 -16.46 2.80
C ASN A 127 0.68 -15.54 1.58
N ASP A 128 1.35 -14.38 1.63
CA ASP A 128 1.40 -13.50 0.49
C ASP A 128 2.18 -14.12 -0.68
N GLU A 129 1.76 -13.80 -1.89
CA GLU A 129 2.25 -14.39 -3.14
C GLU A 129 3.13 -13.41 -3.94
N PHE A 130 3.71 -12.41 -3.29
CA PHE A 130 4.56 -11.37 -3.88
C PHE A 130 3.90 -10.61 -5.06
N GLY A 131 2.67 -10.17 -4.90
CA GLY A 131 1.84 -9.53 -5.94
C GLY A 131 0.78 -10.48 -6.51
N GLY A 132 0.30 -11.40 -5.70
CA GLY A 132 -0.79 -12.32 -6.01
C GLY A 132 -2.08 -11.98 -5.27
N LYS A 133 -2.60 -12.92 -4.49
CA LYS A 133 -3.90 -12.78 -3.80
C LYS A 133 -3.94 -11.64 -2.79
N GLU A 134 -2.80 -11.25 -2.19
CA GLU A 134 -2.73 -10.11 -1.28
C GLU A 134 -3.01 -8.75 -1.96
N LEU A 135 -3.08 -8.70 -3.29
CA LEU A 135 -3.60 -7.54 -4.00
C LEU A 135 -5.04 -7.20 -3.56
N ASN A 136 -5.85 -8.23 -3.29
CA ASN A 136 -7.20 -8.02 -2.77
C ASN A 136 -7.17 -7.33 -1.39
N ASP A 137 -6.15 -7.61 -0.56
CA ASP A 137 -6.02 -6.99 0.75
C ASP A 137 -5.77 -5.48 0.62
N VAL A 138 -5.03 -5.06 -0.41
CA VAL A 138 -4.80 -3.65 -0.74
C VAL A 138 -6.05 -3.01 -1.33
N LEU A 139 -6.67 -3.65 -2.33
CA LEU A 139 -7.85 -3.09 -3.02
C LEU A 139 -9.04 -2.97 -2.08
N ASN A 140 -9.23 -3.92 -1.16
CA ASN A 140 -10.31 -3.86 -0.17
C ASN A 140 -10.16 -2.71 0.83
N LEU A 141 -8.96 -2.14 1.01
CA LEU A 141 -8.80 -0.91 1.80
C LEU A 141 -9.58 0.27 1.19
N THR A 142 -9.80 0.32 -0.12
CA THR A 142 -10.65 1.36 -0.73
C THR A 142 -12.10 1.29 -0.26
N GLU A 143 -12.58 0.10 0.13
CA GLU A 143 -13.88 -0.07 0.75
C GLU A 143 -13.85 0.23 2.25
N THR A 144 -12.74 -0.20 2.94
CA THR A 144 -12.55 0.07 4.37
C THR A 144 -12.54 1.58 4.67
N VAL A 145 -11.99 2.40 3.77
CA VAL A 145 -11.97 3.87 3.90
C VAL A 145 -13.38 4.44 4.09
N LYS A 146 -14.43 3.83 3.54
CA LYS A 146 -15.82 4.29 3.72
C LYS A 146 -16.32 4.19 5.16
N GLU A 147 -15.65 3.39 5.99
CA GLU A 147 -15.96 3.22 7.42
C GLU A 147 -15.01 4.02 8.33
N ILE A 148 -14.11 4.83 7.75
CA ILE A 148 -13.18 5.71 8.45
C ILE A 148 -13.75 7.13 8.50
N GLU A 149 -14.20 7.57 9.66
CA GLU A 149 -14.89 8.86 9.83
C GLU A 149 -14.09 10.07 9.31
N LYS A 150 -12.76 10.06 9.52
CA LYS A 150 -11.86 11.13 9.08
C LYS A 150 -11.34 10.95 7.65
N GLY A 151 -11.67 9.86 6.96
CA GLY A 151 -11.20 9.55 5.60
C GLY A 151 -12.21 9.91 4.52
N ASP A 152 -11.79 10.63 3.48
CA ASP A 152 -12.63 10.86 2.29
C ASP A 152 -12.51 9.69 1.31
N PRO A 153 -13.56 8.87 1.14
CA PRO A 153 -13.54 7.72 0.21
C PRO A 153 -13.51 8.13 -1.27
N ASN A 154 -13.75 9.41 -1.57
CA ASN A 154 -13.66 9.94 -2.93
C ASN A 154 -12.28 10.53 -3.24
N CYS A 155 -11.39 10.61 -2.26
CA CYS A 155 -10.07 11.22 -2.35
C CYS A 155 -8.99 10.25 -1.91
N ILE A 156 -8.78 9.16 -2.71
CA ILE A 156 -7.82 8.10 -2.39
C ILE A 156 -6.58 8.21 -3.27
N GLY A 157 -5.42 8.36 -2.61
CA GLY A 157 -4.10 8.19 -3.20
C GLY A 157 -3.44 6.89 -2.74
N MET A 158 -2.28 6.56 -3.33
CA MET A 158 -1.51 5.38 -2.96
C MET A 158 -0.02 5.69 -2.93
N PHE A 159 0.70 5.12 -1.97
CA PHE A 159 2.15 5.26 -1.87
C PHE A 159 2.79 3.90 -1.64
N GLY A 160 3.60 3.44 -2.57
CA GLY A 160 4.31 2.17 -2.48
C GLY A 160 5.83 2.33 -2.44
N TRP A 161 6.50 1.59 -1.55
CA TRP A 161 7.95 1.56 -1.46
C TRP A 161 8.51 0.18 -1.79
N SER A 162 9.56 0.12 -2.65
CA SER A 162 10.21 -1.15 -3.00
C SER A 162 9.21 -2.16 -3.60
N ARG A 163 9.04 -3.37 -3.01
CA ARG A 163 7.95 -4.28 -3.40
C ARG A 163 6.57 -3.63 -3.34
N GLY A 164 6.35 -2.69 -2.41
CA GLY A 164 5.11 -1.92 -2.36
C GLY A 164 4.81 -1.16 -3.65
N GLY A 165 5.83 -0.86 -4.45
CA GLY A 165 5.67 -0.34 -5.81
C GLY A 165 4.98 -1.35 -6.74
N ILE A 166 5.32 -2.64 -6.66
CA ILE A 166 4.60 -3.71 -7.41
C ILE A 166 3.13 -3.69 -7.04
N MET A 167 2.82 -3.65 -5.73
CA MET A 167 1.44 -3.62 -5.23
C MET A 167 0.70 -2.38 -5.73
N THR A 168 1.39 -1.23 -5.80
CA THR A 168 0.82 0.02 -6.32
C THR A 168 0.54 -0.08 -7.81
N TYR A 169 1.48 -0.53 -8.63
CA TYR A 169 1.24 -0.73 -10.07
C TYR A 169 0.09 -1.73 -10.33
N LEU A 170 0.07 -2.85 -9.61
CA LEU A 170 -1.02 -3.82 -9.71
C LEU A 170 -2.36 -3.22 -9.29
N SER A 171 -2.38 -2.37 -8.27
CA SER A 171 -3.60 -1.68 -7.83
C SER A 171 -4.10 -0.70 -8.89
N LEU A 172 -3.22 0.09 -9.51
CA LEU A 172 -3.56 1.00 -10.62
C LEU A 172 -4.06 0.25 -11.86
N LYS A 173 -3.60 -0.97 -12.09
CA LYS A 173 -4.09 -1.84 -13.17
C LYS A 173 -5.50 -2.36 -12.92
N ASN A 174 -5.90 -2.53 -11.66
CA ASN A 174 -7.12 -3.25 -11.29
C ASN A 174 -8.19 -2.35 -10.63
N SER A 175 -7.95 -1.03 -10.53
CA SER A 175 -8.90 -0.11 -9.88
C SER A 175 -8.75 1.32 -10.39
N ASP A 176 -9.87 1.95 -10.70
CA ASP A 176 -9.97 3.38 -11.06
C ASP A 176 -10.28 4.28 -9.84
N LYS A 177 -10.33 3.72 -8.63
CA LYS A 177 -10.62 4.48 -7.40
C LYS A 177 -9.43 5.29 -6.88
N ILE A 178 -8.21 5.00 -7.37
CA ILE A 178 -6.98 5.63 -6.95
C ILE A 178 -6.71 6.83 -7.87
N LYS A 179 -6.86 8.04 -7.37
CA LYS A 179 -6.69 9.26 -8.16
C LYS A 179 -5.24 9.54 -8.53
N THR A 180 -4.33 9.22 -7.62
CA THR A 180 -2.89 9.45 -7.83
C THR A 180 -2.07 8.46 -7.01
N ALA A 181 -0.87 8.15 -7.48
CA ALA A 181 0.03 7.25 -6.78
C ALA A 181 1.48 7.74 -6.81
N ILE A 182 2.23 7.32 -5.79
CA ILE A 182 3.69 7.46 -5.73
C ILE A 182 4.29 6.05 -5.64
N VAL A 183 5.33 5.81 -6.42
CA VAL A 183 6.17 4.62 -6.33
C VAL A 183 7.60 5.04 -6.07
N GLY A 184 8.11 4.73 -4.87
CA GLY A 184 9.50 4.98 -4.48
C GLY A 184 10.35 3.71 -4.56
N ASN A 185 11.46 3.75 -5.28
CA ASN A 185 12.39 2.63 -5.48
C ASN A 185 11.67 1.30 -5.79
N GLY A 186 10.58 1.39 -6.58
CA GLY A 186 9.73 0.26 -6.92
C GLY A 186 10.37 -0.65 -7.94
N VAL A 187 10.11 -1.95 -7.80
CA VAL A 187 10.54 -2.94 -8.79
C VAL A 187 9.59 -2.91 -9.98
N THR A 188 10.13 -2.71 -11.18
CA THR A 188 9.36 -2.62 -12.43
C THR A 188 9.46 -3.87 -13.29
N ASP A 189 10.54 -4.66 -13.11
CA ASP A 189 10.83 -5.89 -13.84
C ASP A 189 11.40 -6.97 -12.90
N LEU A 190 10.67 -8.05 -12.72
CA LEU A 190 11.11 -9.17 -11.89
C LEU A 190 12.14 -10.07 -12.55
N PHE A 191 12.20 -10.10 -13.89
CA PHE A 191 13.28 -10.84 -14.58
C PHE A 191 14.62 -10.18 -14.30
N GLN A 192 14.69 -8.85 -14.45
CA GLN A 192 15.93 -8.12 -14.14
C GLN A 192 16.26 -8.22 -12.64
N LEU A 193 15.25 -8.19 -11.76
CA LEU A 193 15.48 -8.34 -10.31
C LEU A 193 16.16 -9.67 -9.97
N ILE A 194 15.74 -10.79 -10.55
CA ILE A 194 16.34 -12.10 -10.27
C ILE A 194 17.69 -12.28 -10.98
N GLU A 195 17.90 -11.61 -12.11
CA GLU A 195 19.21 -11.56 -12.77
C GLU A 195 20.23 -10.79 -11.92
N ASP A 196 19.89 -9.60 -11.44
CA ASP A 196 20.75 -8.77 -10.58
C ASP A 196 20.96 -9.38 -9.18
N ARG A 197 19.98 -10.14 -8.71
CA ARG A 197 19.93 -10.71 -7.36
C ARG A 197 19.41 -12.14 -7.38
N PRO A 198 20.20 -13.14 -7.84
CA PRO A 198 19.75 -14.52 -8.05
C PRO A 198 19.11 -15.17 -6.82
N LYS A 199 19.57 -14.82 -5.60
CA LYS A 199 18.97 -15.31 -4.36
C LYS A 199 17.49 -14.93 -4.20
N MET A 200 17.03 -13.84 -4.83
CA MET A 200 15.61 -13.47 -4.81
C MET A 200 14.73 -14.51 -5.50
N GLU A 201 15.23 -15.18 -6.52
CA GLU A 201 14.47 -16.21 -7.20
C GLU A 201 14.14 -17.38 -6.28
N THR A 202 15.17 -17.95 -5.62
CA THR A 202 15.01 -19.15 -4.79
C THR A 202 14.42 -18.84 -3.41
N ALA A 203 14.87 -17.76 -2.77
CA ALA A 203 14.47 -17.44 -1.40
C ALA A 203 13.16 -16.64 -1.29
N VAL A 204 12.67 -16.06 -2.40
CA VAL A 204 11.46 -15.22 -2.39
C VAL A 204 10.47 -15.64 -3.46
N MET A 205 10.84 -15.61 -4.75
CA MET A 205 9.88 -15.88 -5.82
C MET A 205 9.34 -17.31 -5.76
N ALA A 206 10.23 -18.30 -5.68
CA ALA A 206 9.85 -19.71 -5.62
C ALA A 206 9.10 -20.08 -4.32
N GLU A 207 9.40 -19.38 -3.22
CA GLU A 207 8.74 -19.62 -1.94
C GLU A 207 7.36 -18.93 -1.83
N CYS A 208 7.20 -17.76 -2.46
CA CYS A 208 5.97 -16.99 -2.35
C CYS A 208 4.97 -17.29 -3.46
N ILE A 209 5.43 -17.51 -4.68
CA ILE A 209 4.56 -17.61 -5.86
C ILE A 209 4.16 -19.07 -6.07
N PRO A 210 2.85 -19.41 -6.04
CA PRO A 210 2.39 -20.77 -6.29
C PRO A 210 2.83 -21.29 -7.66
N ASP A 211 3.23 -22.56 -7.71
CA ASP A 211 3.66 -23.26 -8.94
C ASP A 211 4.73 -22.49 -9.74
N TYR A 212 5.61 -21.73 -9.04
CA TYR A 212 6.57 -20.83 -9.64
C TYR A 212 7.37 -21.45 -10.77
N TRP A 213 8.04 -22.58 -10.53
CA TRP A 213 8.92 -23.22 -11.52
C TRP A 213 8.20 -23.67 -12.79
N ARG A 214 6.94 -24.05 -12.65
CA ARG A 214 6.09 -24.43 -13.78
C ARG A 214 5.62 -23.23 -14.60
N ASN A 215 5.38 -22.11 -13.93
CA ASN A 215 4.73 -20.93 -14.52
C ASN A 215 5.63 -19.68 -14.47
N LYS A 216 6.94 -19.85 -14.26
CA LYS A 216 7.91 -18.76 -14.00
C LYS A 216 7.71 -17.55 -14.90
N GLU A 217 7.76 -17.74 -16.21
CA GLU A 217 7.68 -16.65 -17.17
C GLU A 217 6.36 -15.87 -17.05
N MET A 218 5.26 -16.58 -16.97
CA MET A 218 3.92 -15.97 -16.84
C MET A 218 3.80 -15.19 -15.52
N GLU A 219 4.23 -15.78 -14.41
CA GLU A 219 4.10 -15.18 -13.08
C GLU A 219 5.00 -13.95 -12.90
N LEU A 220 6.21 -13.96 -13.45
CA LEU A 220 7.10 -12.80 -13.45
C LEU A 220 6.54 -11.67 -14.33
N LYS A 221 6.08 -11.97 -15.56
CA LYS A 221 5.44 -10.98 -16.43
C LYS A 221 4.18 -10.36 -15.81
N LYS A 222 3.34 -11.17 -15.18
CA LYS A 222 2.11 -10.72 -14.51
C LYS A 222 2.37 -9.66 -13.44
N ARG A 223 3.52 -9.73 -12.76
CA ARG A 223 3.92 -8.85 -11.65
C ARG A 223 4.83 -7.70 -12.06
N SER A 224 5.31 -7.68 -13.30
CA SER A 224 6.27 -6.69 -13.80
C SER A 224 5.57 -5.67 -14.70
N VAL A 225 5.37 -4.46 -14.19
CA VAL A 225 4.65 -3.38 -14.88
C VAL A 225 5.22 -3.05 -16.25
N ILE A 226 6.52 -3.26 -16.47
CA ILE A 226 7.19 -2.97 -17.74
C ILE A 226 6.60 -3.75 -18.93
N TYR A 227 5.90 -4.87 -18.68
CA TYR A 227 5.26 -5.70 -19.72
C TYR A 227 3.80 -5.33 -20.00
N TRP A 228 3.20 -4.42 -19.20
CA TRP A 228 1.79 -4.04 -19.35
C TRP A 228 1.50 -2.59 -18.89
N PRO A 229 2.38 -1.60 -19.19
CA PRO A 229 2.19 -0.22 -18.74
C PRO A 229 0.90 0.40 -19.31
N GLU A 230 0.44 -0.07 -20.47
CA GLU A 230 -0.82 0.36 -21.12
C GLU A 230 -2.08 -0.02 -20.33
N LYS A 231 -1.95 -0.95 -19.35
CA LYS A 231 -3.06 -1.40 -18.48
C LYS A 231 -3.20 -0.59 -17.21
N LEU A 232 -2.31 0.36 -16.96
CA LEU A 232 -2.47 1.28 -15.84
C LEU A 232 -3.68 2.19 -16.06
N SER A 233 -4.47 2.43 -15.01
CA SER A 233 -5.64 3.31 -15.07
C SER A 233 -5.24 4.70 -15.55
N LYS A 234 -5.85 5.16 -16.62
CA LYS A 234 -5.64 6.53 -17.15
C LYS A 234 -6.36 7.61 -16.33
N GLN A 235 -7.14 7.23 -15.33
CA GLN A 235 -7.76 8.15 -14.38
C GLN A 235 -6.81 8.50 -13.21
N SER A 236 -5.64 7.85 -13.17
CA SER A 236 -4.65 8.02 -12.11
C SER A 236 -3.40 8.73 -12.64
N SER A 237 -2.87 9.69 -11.88
CA SER A 237 -1.53 10.21 -12.10
C SER A 237 -0.48 9.44 -11.30
N LEU A 238 0.78 9.43 -11.73
CA LEU A 238 1.84 8.62 -11.14
C LEU A 238 3.14 9.41 -10.96
N LEU A 239 3.65 9.47 -9.73
CA LEU A 239 5.02 9.90 -9.45
C LEU A 239 5.91 8.67 -9.25
N ILE A 240 6.98 8.58 -10.02
CA ILE A 240 8.02 7.56 -9.88
C ILE A 240 9.26 8.22 -9.30
N ILE A 241 9.76 7.67 -8.20
CA ILE A 241 10.95 8.18 -7.50
C ILE A 241 12.00 7.08 -7.47
N SER A 242 13.24 7.38 -7.86
CA SER A 242 14.34 6.42 -7.77
C SER A 242 15.61 7.00 -7.15
N GLY A 243 16.34 6.13 -6.46
CA GLY A 243 17.66 6.42 -5.94
C GLY A 243 18.74 5.91 -6.90
N LYS A 244 19.64 6.77 -7.40
CA LYS A 244 20.70 6.42 -8.34
C LYS A 244 21.67 5.34 -7.84
N ASN A 245 21.84 5.26 -6.53
CA ASN A 245 22.73 4.29 -5.88
C ASN A 245 21.94 3.12 -5.29
N ASP A 246 20.69 2.92 -5.73
CA ASP A 246 19.87 1.79 -5.29
C ASP A 246 20.46 0.46 -5.82
N LYS A 247 20.79 -0.44 -4.87
CA LYS A 247 21.32 -1.79 -5.17
C LYS A 247 20.25 -2.86 -5.08
N ARG A 248 18.98 -2.49 -4.83
CA ARG A 248 17.86 -3.43 -4.64
C ARG A 248 16.85 -3.40 -5.77
N ALA A 249 16.62 -2.23 -6.36
CA ALA A 249 15.78 -2.04 -7.53
C ALA A 249 16.63 -1.42 -8.66
N ASN A 250 16.60 -2.03 -9.83
CA ASN A 250 17.42 -1.61 -10.97
C ASN A 250 16.79 -0.39 -11.65
N GLN A 251 17.51 0.72 -11.68
CA GLN A 251 17.07 1.97 -12.28
C GLN A 251 16.87 1.88 -13.79
N ASN A 252 17.69 1.09 -14.49
CA ASN A 252 17.57 0.95 -15.94
C ASN A 252 16.18 0.42 -16.32
N THR A 253 15.59 -0.45 -15.49
CA THR A 253 14.22 -0.93 -15.72
C THR A 253 13.18 0.14 -15.44
N THR A 254 13.44 1.04 -14.49
CA THR A 254 12.59 2.19 -14.20
C THR A 254 12.65 3.19 -15.36
N THR A 255 13.82 3.49 -15.89
CA THR A 255 13.97 4.38 -17.06
C THR A 255 13.23 3.83 -18.28
N LYS A 256 13.36 2.52 -18.56
CA LYS A 256 12.59 1.87 -19.65
C LYS A 256 11.06 1.95 -19.42
N LEU A 257 10.59 1.86 -18.18
CA LEU A 257 9.17 2.07 -17.89
C LEU A 257 8.76 3.53 -18.17
N VAL A 258 9.56 4.49 -17.73
CA VAL A 258 9.34 5.93 -17.98
C VAL A 258 9.23 6.24 -19.47
N GLU A 259 10.13 5.69 -20.30
CA GLU A 259 10.06 5.80 -21.76
C GLU A 259 8.72 5.28 -22.31
N LYS A 260 8.29 4.09 -21.89
CA LYS A 260 7.00 3.52 -22.29
C LYS A 260 5.80 4.36 -21.85
N LEU A 261 5.83 4.90 -20.61
CA LEU A 261 4.77 5.79 -20.13
C LEU A 261 4.69 7.08 -20.94
N SER A 262 5.84 7.62 -21.38
CA SER A 262 5.91 8.77 -22.26
C SER A 262 5.27 8.48 -23.63
N GLU A 263 5.60 7.35 -24.25
CA GLU A 263 5.01 6.90 -25.52
C GLU A 263 3.48 6.73 -25.41
N LEU A 264 3.01 6.23 -24.27
CA LEU A 264 1.59 6.04 -23.96
C LEU A 264 0.86 7.34 -23.58
N LYS A 265 1.58 8.46 -23.47
CA LYS A 265 1.07 9.75 -22.97
C LYS A 265 0.34 9.58 -21.63
N TYR A 266 0.89 8.76 -20.74
CA TYR A 266 0.39 8.58 -19.39
C TYR A 266 0.69 9.84 -18.56
N ASP A 267 -0.19 10.20 -17.61
CA ASP A 267 0.07 11.32 -16.69
C ASP A 267 1.04 10.88 -15.59
N TYR A 268 2.32 11.17 -15.77
CA TYR A 268 3.36 10.82 -14.81
C TYR A 268 4.40 11.92 -14.64
N GLU A 269 5.10 11.87 -13.49
CA GLU A 269 6.37 12.57 -13.26
C GLU A 269 7.43 11.56 -12.80
N TYR A 270 8.69 11.79 -13.14
CA TYR A 270 9.83 10.98 -12.71
C TYR A 270 10.90 11.84 -12.06
N GLN A 271 11.35 11.44 -10.88
CA GLN A 271 12.41 12.11 -10.14
C GLN A 271 13.48 11.11 -9.70
N GLU A 272 14.74 11.41 -10.05
CA GLU A 272 15.90 10.63 -9.64
C GLU A 272 16.75 11.41 -8.63
N PHE A 273 17.19 10.74 -7.57
CA PHE A 273 18.05 11.33 -6.54
C PHE A 273 19.36 10.56 -6.42
N ILE A 274 20.45 11.24 -6.09
CA ILE A 274 21.72 10.58 -5.74
C ILE A 274 21.62 10.09 -4.30
N THR A 275 21.04 8.90 -4.13
CA THR A 275 20.76 8.28 -2.83
C THR A 275 20.62 6.76 -2.96
N ASP A 276 20.59 6.07 -1.80
CA ASP A 276 20.39 4.63 -1.70
C ASP A 276 18.90 4.22 -1.74
N HIS A 277 18.64 2.91 -1.58
CA HIS A 277 17.29 2.34 -1.54
C HIS A 277 16.38 2.94 -0.45
N PHE A 278 16.94 3.44 0.64
CA PHE A 278 16.19 3.95 1.79
C PHE A 278 16.11 5.48 1.85
N PHE A 279 16.73 6.17 0.88
CA PHE A 279 16.85 7.62 0.88
C PHE A 279 17.51 8.15 2.15
N SER A 280 18.56 7.47 2.61
CA SER A 280 19.19 7.72 3.89
C SER A 280 19.73 9.15 4.03
N ASN A 281 20.22 9.75 2.95
CA ASN A 281 20.77 11.11 2.90
C ASN A 281 19.85 12.13 2.23
N LYS A 282 18.61 11.75 1.84
CA LYS A 282 17.65 12.57 1.09
C LYS A 282 16.22 12.49 1.66
N ARG A 283 16.09 12.21 2.97
CA ARG A 283 14.79 12.00 3.61
C ARG A 283 13.91 13.24 3.55
N ASN A 284 14.45 14.43 3.85
CA ASN A 284 13.67 15.66 3.86
C ASN A 284 13.19 16.03 2.46
N GLU A 285 14.04 15.87 1.45
CA GLU A 285 13.67 16.11 0.06
C GLU A 285 12.58 15.13 -0.41
N LEU A 286 12.68 13.86 0.02
CA LEU A 286 11.64 12.86 -0.26
C LEU A 286 10.29 13.27 0.38
N ASP A 287 10.29 13.64 1.67
CA ASP A 287 9.09 14.01 2.39
C ASP A 287 8.42 15.25 1.75
N GLN A 288 9.21 16.24 1.33
CA GLN A 288 8.71 17.42 0.63
C GLN A 288 8.12 17.09 -0.74
N LEU A 289 8.78 16.22 -1.51
CA LEU A 289 8.29 15.79 -2.82
C LEU A 289 6.98 15.02 -2.70
N VAL A 290 6.90 14.06 -1.76
CA VAL A 290 5.70 13.27 -1.48
C VAL A 290 4.54 14.19 -1.09
N LEU A 291 4.77 15.13 -0.19
CA LEU A 291 3.75 16.09 0.24
C LEU A 291 3.31 17.00 -0.91
N SER A 292 4.25 17.56 -1.66
CA SER A 292 3.97 18.44 -2.81
C SER A 292 3.11 17.72 -3.85
N TRP A 293 3.46 16.47 -4.18
CA TRP A 293 2.70 15.67 -5.13
C TRP A 293 1.27 15.44 -4.69
N PHE A 294 1.06 14.94 -3.47
CA PHE A 294 -0.29 14.68 -2.98
C PHE A 294 -1.11 15.96 -2.80
N ASN A 295 -0.50 17.05 -2.37
CA ASN A 295 -1.20 18.35 -2.32
C ASN A 295 -1.71 18.76 -3.71
N LYS A 296 -0.85 18.69 -4.74
CA LYS A 296 -1.17 19.06 -6.11
C LYS A 296 -2.23 18.15 -6.74
N ARG A 297 -2.17 16.82 -6.48
CA ARG A 297 -2.91 15.81 -7.23
C ARG A 297 -4.10 15.20 -6.48
N LEU A 298 -4.18 15.42 -5.17
CA LEU A 298 -5.22 14.82 -4.34
C LEU A 298 -5.97 15.86 -3.51
N LYS A 299 -5.27 16.78 -2.84
CA LYS A 299 -5.88 17.71 -1.90
C LYS A 299 -6.44 18.98 -2.57
N TYR A 300 -5.74 19.49 -3.57
CA TYR A 300 -6.09 20.72 -4.31
C TYR A 300 -6.31 20.44 -5.80
N ALA A 301 -6.67 19.20 -6.15
CA ALA A 301 -7.09 18.90 -7.50
C ALA A 301 -8.48 19.49 -7.72
N ASP A 302 -8.57 20.50 -8.61
CA ASP A 302 -9.81 21.13 -9.06
C ASP A 302 -10.66 20.17 -9.91
#